data_955e9767ec118bc6dbd7949221e3efe3
#
_entry.id   955e9767ec118bc6dbd7949221e3efe3
#
_cell.length_a   1.000
_cell.length_b   1.000
_cell.length_c   1.000
_cell.angle_alpha   90.00
_cell.angle_beta   90.00
_cell.angle_gamma   90.00
#
_symmetry.space_group_name_H-M   'P 1'
#
loop_
_entity.id
_entity.type
_entity.pdbx_description
1 polymer ?
#
loop_
_entity_poly.entity_id
_entity_poly.type
_entity_poly.pdbx_seq_one_letter_code
_entity_poly.pdbx_strand_id
1 'polypeptide(L)'
;MRMQASRELLAARPDVWAFLGEPHHLADWYPRISGVTPDRRGSAAGARWEIVASNEPTLLRKPRASGTLVVTAADQPRLFAFQLVGEKLNVRVDLEATAEDRTFATVTIEGPWLITYRRSLARRAVDRLYALCQTAATL
;
A
#
# COMPACT_ATOMS: atom_id res chain seq x y z
N MET A 1 -15.12 -2.89 -9.25
CA MET A 1 -15.47 -2.95 -7.82
C MET A 1 -14.50 -2.10 -7.03
N ARG A 2 -15.00 -1.44 -6.01
CA ARG A 2 -14.21 -0.52 -5.16
C ARG A 2 -14.36 -0.92 -3.69
N MET A 3 -13.25 -0.95 -2.97
CA MET A 3 -13.24 -1.12 -1.53
C MET A 3 -12.44 0.00 -0.89
N GLN A 4 -12.85 0.42 0.31
CA GLN A 4 -12.23 1.56 0.97
C GLN A 4 -12.22 1.34 2.48
N ALA A 5 -11.16 1.74 3.14
CA ALA A 5 -11.04 1.73 4.58
C ALA A 5 -10.24 2.95 5.04
N SER A 6 -10.60 3.48 6.18
CA SER A 6 -9.97 4.66 6.75
C SER A 6 -9.64 4.45 8.21
N ARG A 7 -8.59 5.12 8.67
CA ARG A 7 -8.19 5.11 10.08
C ARG A 7 -7.33 6.31 10.39
N GLU A 8 -7.47 6.85 11.61
CA GLU A 8 -6.54 7.86 12.11
C GLU A 8 -5.24 7.20 12.54
N LEU A 9 -4.12 7.71 12.02
CA LEU A 9 -2.78 7.26 12.34
C LEU A 9 -2.12 8.20 13.35
N LEU A 10 -1.35 7.63 14.27
CA LEU A 10 -0.71 8.37 15.36
C LEU A 10 0.65 8.92 14.92
N ALA A 11 0.66 9.65 13.80
CA ALA A 11 1.87 10.23 13.22
C ALA A 11 1.51 11.40 12.31
N ALA A 12 2.43 12.33 12.16
CA ALA A 12 2.30 13.43 11.20
C ALA A 12 2.41 12.89 9.76
N ARG A 13 1.82 13.61 8.79
CA ARG A 13 1.85 13.17 7.38
C ARG A 13 3.25 12.86 6.84
N PRO A 14 4.28 13.68 7.10
CA PRO A 14 5.63 13.36 6.62
C PRO A 14 6.15 12.04 7.16
N ASP A 15 5.83 11.68 8.40
CA ASP A 15 6.27 10.43 9.01
C ASP A 15 5.53 9.24 8.42
N VAL A 16 4.24 9.40 8.11
CA VAL A 16 3.47 8.37 7.39
C VAL A 16 4.02 8.18 5.99
N TRP A 17 4.36 9.28 5.32
CA TRP A 17 4.93 9.23 3.97
C TRP A 17 6.25 8.45 3.93
N ALA A 18 7.03 8.48 5.01
CA ALA A 18 8.27 7.72 5.09
C ALA A 18 8.04 6.22 4.88
N PHE A 19 6.86 5.69 5.23
CA PHE A 19 6.49 4.32 4.94
C PHE A 19 5.92 4.16 3.52
N LEU A 20 5.07 5.07 3.09
CA LEU A 20 4.40 4.97 1.78
C LEU A 20 5.37 5.21 0.63
N GLY A 21 6.23 6.21 0.75
CA GLY A 21 7.16 6.60 -0.31
C GLY A 21 8.42 5.76 -0.38
N GLU A 22 8.64 4.87 0.57
CA GLU A 22 9.80 3.97 0.56
C GLU A 22 9.40 2.61 0.00
N PRO A 23 9.91 2.22 -1.19
CA PRO A 23 9.52 0.96 -1.83
C PRO A 23 9.71 -0.26 -0.93
N HIS A 24 10.77 -0.30 -0.15
CA HIS A 24 11.07 -1.45 0.72
C HIS A 24 10.05 -1.63 1.85
N HIS A 25 9.29 -0.59 2.19
CA HIS A 25 8.24 -0.69 3.20
C HIS A 25 6.90 -1.19 2.65
N LEU A 26 6.77 -1.36 1.31
CA LEU A 26 5.52 -1.83 0.73
C LEU A 26 5.07 -3.17 1.33
N ALA A 27 6.01 -4.09 1.51
CA ALA A 27 5.71 -5.40 2.09
C ALA A 27 5.26 -5.30 3.56
N ASP A 28 5.61 -4.21 4.24
CA ASP A 28 5.25 -4.01 5.64
C ASP A 28 3.80 -3.54 5.81
N TRP A 29 3.29 -2.74 4.87
CA TRP A 29 1.94 -2.20 5.01
C TRP A 29 0.93 -2.77 4.02
N TYR A 30 1.34 -3.14 2.80
CA TYR A 30 0.40 -3.70 1.84
C TYR A 30 0.35 -5.22 1.97
N PRO A 31 -0.85 -5.82 2.18
CA PRO A 31 -0.97 -7.26 2.35
C PRO A 31 -0.59 -8.02 1.08
N ARG A 32 -0.06 -9.24 1.25
CA ARG A 32 0.23 -10.19 0.18
C ARG A 32 1.43 -9.84 -0.71
N ILE A 33 2.20 -8.83 -0.35
CA ILE A 33 3.48 -8.54 -0.99
C ILE A 33 4.60 -8.85 0.00
N SER A 34 5.58 -9.64 -0.42
CA SER A 34 6.69 -10.07 0.43
C SER A 34 8.04 -9.50 0.01
N GLY A 35 8.13 -8.94 -1.18
CA GLY A 35 9.39 -8.36 -1.66
C GLY A 35 9.17 -7.32 -2.74
N VAL A 36 10.08 -6.35 -2.80
CA VAL A 36 10.01 -5.23 -3.74
C VAL A 36 11.42 -4.90 -4.22
N THR A 37 11.57 -4.73 -5.54
CA THR A 37 12.78 -4.20 -6.15
C THR A 37 12.38 -2.96 -6.97
N PRO A 38 12.69 -1.75 -6.49
CA PRO A 38 12.34 -0.53 -7.21
C PRO A 38 13.27 -0.29 -8.39
N ASP A 39 12.82 0.54 -9.34
CA ASP A 39 13.66 1.05 -10.41
C ASP A 39 14.34 2.37 -9.99
N ARG A 40 15.01 3.03 -10.94
CA ARG A 40 15.77 4.28 -10.68
C ARG A 40 14.87 5.45 -10.28
N ARG A 41 13.57 5.41 -10.62
CA ARG A 41 12.62 6.49 -10.31
C ARG A 41 12.13 6.42 -8.86
N GLY A 42 12.39 5.32 -8.17
CA GLY A 42 11.98 5.15 -6.79
C GLY A 42 10.47 5.21 -6.63
N SER A 43 9.96 6.23 -5.92
CA SER A 43 8.53 6.40 -5.66
C SER A 43 7.89 7.49 -6.54
N ALA A 44 8.58 8.00 -7.55
CA ALA A 44 8.01 9.01 -8.44
C ALA A 44 6.96 8.39 -9.36
N ALA A 45 6.00 9.21 -9.80
CA ALA A 45 4.99 8.77 -10.77
C ALA A 45 5.66 8.21 -12.02
N GLY A 46 5.19 7.07 -12.51
CA GLY A 46 5.77 6.34 -13.62
C GLY A 46 6.82 5.31 -13.24
N ALA A 47 7.25 5.28 -11.98
CA ALA A 47 8.19 4.27 -11.51
C ALA A 47 7.61 2.87 -11.63
N ARG A 48 8.45 1.90 -11.94
CA ARG A 48 8.08 0.49 -12.02
C ARG A 48 8.85 -0.30 -10.97
N TRP A 49 8.11 -1.03 -10.15
CA TRP A 49 8.71 -1.89 -9.14
C TRP A 49 8.43 -3.35 -9.48
N GLU A 50 9.46 -4.16 -9.37
CA GLU A 50 9.28 -5.62 -9.39
C GLU A 50 8.83 -6.05 -8.01
N ILE A 51 7.76 -6.84 -7.94
CA ILE A 51 7.21 -7.30 -6.67
C ILE A 51 7.13 -8.82 -6.64
N VAL A 52 7.21 -9.36 -5.43
CA VAL A 52 6.94 -10.76 -5.16
C VAL A 52 5.69 -10.82 -4.31
N ALA A 53 4.62 -11.39 -4.87
CA ALA A 53 3.36 -11.57 -4.17
C ALA A 53 3.39 -12.89 -3.38
N SER A 54 2.92 -12.84 -2.13
CA SER A 54 2.72 -14.02 -1.31
C SER A 54 1.28 -14.46 -1.42
N ASN A 55 1.05 -15.66 -1.96
CA ASN A 55 -0.27 -16.27 -2.07
C ASN A 55 -0.42 -17.38 -1.03
N GLU A 56 -1.65 -17.60 -0.57
CA GLU A 56 -1.93 -18.77 0.25
C GLU A 56 -1.67 -20.03 -0.59
N PRO A 57 -0.95 -21.03 -0.03
CA PRO A 57 -0.70 -22.27 -0.76
C PRO A 57 -2.01 -22.99 -1.09
N THR A 58 -2.24 -23.23 -2.37
CA THR A 58 -3.35 -24.05 -2.85
C THR A 58 -2.85 -24.96 -3.95
N LEU A 59 -3.63 -25.96 -4.33
CA LEU A 59 -3.27 -26.88 -5.42
C LEU A 59 -3.10 -26.15 -6.76
N LEU A 60 -3.70 -24.98 -6.92
CA LEU A 60 -3.72 -24.23 -8.17
C LEU A 60 -2.86 -22.97 -8.15
N ARG A 61 -2.25 -22.62 -7.01
CA ARG A 61 -1.46 -21.38 -6.86
C ARG A 61 -0.10 -21.67 -6.29
N LYS A 62 0.89 -21.02 -6.86
CA LYS A 62 2.23 -20.98 -6.27
C LYS A 62 2.20 -20.14 -5.01
N PRO A 63 2.96 -20.50 -3.95
CA PRO A 63 3.03 -19.70 -2.73
C PRO A 63 3.66 -18.32 -2.97
N ARG A 64 4.41 -18.15 -4.06
CA ARG A 64 5.00 -16.87 -4.47
C ARG A 64 4.83 -16.68 -5.97
N ALA A 65 4.53 -15.43 -6.36
CA ALA A 65 4.41 -15.05 -7.76
C ALA A 65 5.08 -13.70 -7.99
N SER A 66 5.81 -13.57 -9.10
CA SER A 66 6.38 -12.30 -9.51
C SER A 66 5.32 -11.42 -10.15
N GLY A 67 5.48 -10.12 -10.03
CA GLY A 67 4.59 -9.15 -10.66
C GLY A 67 5.24 -7.81 -10.85
N THR A 68 4.49 -6.88 -11.43
CA THR A 68 4.93 -5.51 -11.66
C THR A 68 3.94 -4.54 -11.02
N LEU A 69 4.48 -3.56 -10.33
CA LEU A 69 3.74 -2.42 -9.79
C LEU A 69 4.18 -1.17 -10.53
N VAL A 70 3.23 -0.31 -10.90
CA VAL A 70 3.53 1.00 -11.50
C VAL A 70 2.99 2.08 -10.58
N VAL A 71 3.85 3.02 -10.17
CA VAL A 71 3.41 4.18 -9.39
C VAL A 71 2.65 5.11 -10.33
N THR A 72 1.37 5.34 -10.05
CA THR A 72 0.48 6.15 -10.89
C THR A 72 0.40 7.60 -10.42
N ALA A 73 0.57 7.85 -9.13
CA ALA A 73 0.59 9.20 -8.57
C ALA A 73 1.42 9.22 -7.29
N ALA A 74 2.18 10.29 -7.10
CA ALA A 74 2.93 10.53 -5.88
C ALA A 74 2.97 12.03 -5.61
N ASP A 75 2.09 12.49 -4.73
CA ASP A 75 2.01 13.87 -4.31
C ASP A 75 2.32 13.93 -2.81
N GLN A 76 3.60 14.04 -2.51
CA GLN A 76 4.11 14.04 -1.14
C GLN A 76 3.66 15.30 -0.40
N PRO A 77 3.12 15.19 0.84
CA PRO A 77 2.85 13.97 1.62
C PRO A 77 1.36 13.58 1.63
N ARG A 78 0.59 13.91 0.59
CA ARG A 78 -0.88 13.81 0.58
C ARG A 78 -1.43 12.56 -0.08
N LEU A 79 -0.78 12.07 -1.12
CA LEU A 79 -1.33 11.02 -1.97
C LEU A 79 -0.24 10.13 -2.53
N PHE A 80 -0.44 8.83 -2.40
CA PHE A 80 0.36 7.82 -3.07
C PHE A 80 -0.56 6.81 -3.73
N ALA A 81 -0.36 6.55 -5.02
CA ALA A 81 -1.18 5.61 -5.76
C ALA A 81 -0.33 4.75 -6.67
N PHE A 82 -0.74 3.50 -6.83
CA PHE A 82 -0.07 2.56 -7.71
C PHE A 82 -1.06 1.56 -8.31
N GLN A 83 -0.62 0.90 -9.37
CA GLN A 83 -1.35 -0.18 -10.02
C GLN A 83 -0.55 -1.47 -9.93
N LEU A 84 -1.21 -2.53 -9.49
CA LEU A 84 -0.70 -3.90 -9.60
C LEU A 84 -1.11 -4.41 -10.97
N VAL A 85 -0.16 -4.44 -11.91
CA VAL A 85 -0.45 -4.62 -13.33
C VAL A 85 -1.13 -5.96 -13.61
N GLY A 86 -0.57 -7.05 -13.07
CA GLY A 86 -1.09 -8.39 -13.32
C GLY A 86 -2.51 -8.61 -12.79
N GLU A 87 -2.83 -8.05 -11.64
CA GLU A 87 -4.13 -8.18 -11.00
C GLU A 87 -5.12 -7.10 -11.44
N LYS A 88 -4.66 -6.09 -12.18
CA LYS A 88 -5.45 -4.92 -12.58
C LYS A 88 -6.07 -4.18 -11.39
N LEU A 89 -5.34 -4.13 -10.28
CA LEU A 89 -5.75 -3.43 -9.07
C LEU A 89 -5.14 -2.04 -9.03
N ASN A 90 -5.97 -1.04 -8.77
CA ASN A 90 -5.51 0.32 -8.50
C ASN A 90 -5.64 0.58 -7.00
N VAL A 91 -4.53 0.94 -6.37
CA VAL A 91 -4.47 1.22 -4.94
C VAL A 91 -4.11 2.69 -4.75
N ARG A 92 -4.89 3.36 -3.91
CA ARG A 92 -4.69 4.77 -3.60
C ARG A 92 -4.71 4.98 -2.09
N VAL A 93 -3.74 5.74 -1.59
CA VAL A 93 -3.69 6.14 -0.19
C VAL A 93 -3.75 7.65 -0.12
N ASP A 94 -4.80 8.18 0.50
CA ASP A 94 -4.97 9.60 0.76
C ASP A 94 -4.64 9.89 2.22
N LEU A 95 -3.86 10.94 2.46
CA LEU A 95 -3.46 11.37 3.80
C LEU A 95 -3.95 12.78 4.06
N GLU A 96 -4.72 12.96 5.12
CA GLU A 96 -5.20 14.26 5.58
C GLU A 96 -4.70 14.53 6.99
N ALA A 97 -4.05 15.66 7.20
CA ALA A 97 -3.60 16.05 8.53
C ALA A 97 -4.82 16.46 9.38
N THR A 98 -5.03 15.78 10.50
CA THR A 98 -6.12 16.08 11.43
C THR A 98 -5.64 16.84 12.67
N ALA A 99 -4.34 16.71 12.97
CA ALA A 99 -3.65 17.44 14.00
C ALA A 99 -2.16 17.46 13.65
N GLU A 100 -1.34 18.13 14.43
CA GLU A 100 0.10 18.23 14.20
C GLU A 100 0.78 16.86 14.17
N ASP A 101 0.30 15.92 14.98
CA ASP A 101 0.86 14.57 15.12
C ASP A 101 -0.16 13.48 14.76
N ARG A 102 -1.18 13.80 13.94
CA ARG A 102 -2.23 12.87 13.55
C ARG A 102 -2.53 13.00 12.06
N THR A 103 -2.77 11.87 11.44
CA THR A 103 -3.10 11.79 10.02
C THR A 103 -4.27 10.84 9.82
N PHE A 104 -5.29 11.30 9.09
CA PHE A 104 -6.37 10.42 8.66
C PHE A 104 -5.99 9.80 7.33
N ALA A 105 -5.84 8.47 7.31
CA ALA A 105 -5.45 7.73 6.12
C ALA A 105 -6.65 6.98 5.55
N THR A 106 -6.83 7.09 4.24
CA THR A 106 -7.86 6.38 3.51
C THR A 106 -7.21 5.55 2.41
N VAL A 107 -7.41 4.23 2.46
CA VAL A 107 -6.94 3.31 1.43
C VAL A 107 -8.12 2.92 0.56
N THR A 108 -8.00 3.17 -0.75
CA THR A 108 -9.00 2.82 -1.75
C THR A 108 -8.40 1.83 -2.73
N ILE A 109 -9.07 0.70 -2.94
CA ILE A 109 -8.64 -0.33 -3.88
C ILE A 109 -9.76 -0.56 -4.89
N GLU A 110 -9.43 -0.43 -6.18
CA GLU A 110 -10.36 -0.65 -7.28
C GLU A 110 -9.84 -1.73 -8.20
N GLY A 111 -10.74 -2.61 -8.65
CA GLY A 111 -10.35 -3.69 -9.54
C GLY A 111 -11.53 -4.57 -9.94
N PRO A 112 -11.24 -5.70 -10.62
CA PRO A 112 -12.27 -6.62 -11.07
C PRO A 112 -13.12 -7.16 -9.92
N TRP A 113 -14.38 -7.45 -10.20
CA TRP A 113 -15.31 -8.00 -9.22
C TRP A 113 -14.84 -9.35 -8.64
N LEU A 114 -13.98 -10.07 -9.36
CA LEU A 114 -13.42 -11.37 -8.90
C LEU A 114 -12.62 -11.26 -7.62
N ILE A 115 -12.25 -10.04 -7.21
CA ILE A 115 -11.51 -9.82 -5.96
C ILE A 115 -12.44 -9.56 -4.77
N THR A 116 -13.75 -9.80 -4.90
CA THR A 116 -14.69 -9.60 -3.79
C THR A 116 -14.31 -10.40 -2.55
N TYR A 117 -13.70 -11.56 -2.71
CA TYR A 117 -13.21 -12.35 -1.58
C TYR A 117 -12.03 -11.70 -0.83
N ARG A 118 -11.45 -10.63 -1.39
CA ARG A 118 -10.35 -9.86 -0.78
C ARG A 118 -10.85 -8.56 -0.15
N ARG A 119 -12.10 -8.51 0.28
CA ARG A 119 -12.73 -7.29 0.84
C ARG A 119 -11.96 -6.66 2.00
N SER A 120 -11.19 -7.45 2.73
CA SER A 120 -10.41 -6.98 3.87
C SER A 120 -9.09 -6.31 3.48
N LEU A 121 -8.70 -6.29 2.21
CA LEU A 121 -7.38 -5.76 1.81
C LEU A 121 -7.19 -4.32 2.23
N ALA A 122 -8.16 -3.44 1.94
CA ALA A 122 -8.05 -2.03 2.31
C ALA A 122 -7.96 -1.84 3.83
N ARG A 123 -8.78 -2.58 4.58
CA ARG A 123 -8.74 -2.55 6.05
C ARG A 123 -7.42 -3.05 6.59
N ARG A 124 -6.92 -4.15 6.05
CA ARG A 124 -5.64 -4.73 6.48
C ARG A 124 -4.48 -3.80 6.18
N ALA A 125 -4.51 -3.12 5.02
CA ALA A 125 -3.47 -2.16 4.66
C ALA A 125 -3.45 -0.98 5.63
N VAL A 126 -4.59 -0.36 5.90
CA VAL A 126 -4.63 0.79 6.81
C VAL A 126 -4.31 0.40 8.25
N ASP A 127 -4.69 -0.79 8.68
CA ASP A 127 -4.35 -1.28 10.02
C ASP A 127 -2.85 -1.55 10.18
N ARG A 128 -2.20 -2.04 9.11
CA ARG A 128 -0.73 -2.21 9.11
C ARG A 128 -0.01 -0.88 9.14
N LEU A 129 -0.51 0.14 8.41
CA LEU A 129 0.02 1.49 8.50
C LEU A 129 -0.08 2.03 9.94
N TYR A 130 -1.22 1.82 10.57
CA TYR A 130 -1.39 2.20 11.97
C TYR A 130 -0.35 1.54 12.87
N ALA A 131 -0.16 0.23 12.72
CA ALA A 131 0.81 -0.51 13.53
C ALA A 131 2.24 -0.03 13.31
N LEU A 132 2.63 0.27 12.06
CA LEU A 132 3.95 0.81 11.75
C LEU A 132 4.18 2.17 12.41
N CYS A 133 3.19 3.07 12.32
CA CYS A 133 3.29 4.39 12.94
C CYS A 133 3.39 4.28 14.46
N GLN A 134 2.62 3.39 15.07
CA GLN A 134 2.64 3.15 16.51
C GLN A 134 4.00 2.60 16.96
N THR A 135 4.56 1.64 16.22
CA THR A 135 5.87 1.07 16.53
C THR A 135 6.97 2.12 16.42
N ALA A 136 6.94 2.94 15.36
CA ALA A 136 7.92 4.00 15.16
C ALA A 136 7.86 5.05 16.29
N ALA A 137 6.68 5.36 16.80
CA ALA A 137 6.50 6.34 17.87
C ALA A 137 7.05 5.86 19.22
N THR A 138 7.22 4.55 19.40
CA THR A 138 7.72 3.97 20.66
C THR A 138 9.24 3.72 20.67
N LEU A 139 9.90 3.96 19.54
CA LEU A 139 11.35 3.77 19.41
C LEU A 139 12.17 4.99 19.90
#